data_e5a7aa387f57ede097525d395bfef044
#
_entry.id   e5a7aa387f57ede097525d395bfef044
#
_cell.length_a   1.000
_cell.length_b   1.000
_cell.length_c   1.000
_cell.angle_alpha   90.00
_cell.angle_beta   90.00
_cell.angle_gamma   90.00
#
_symmetry.space_group_name_H-M   'P 1'
#
loop_
_entity.id
_entity.type
_entity.pdbx_description
1 polymer ?
#
loop_
_entity_poly.entity_id
_entity_poly.type
_entity_poly.pdbx_seq_one_letter_code
_entity_poly.pdbx_strand_id
1 'polypeptide(L)'
;MVVRATEIEGLMVIRMRQVEDERGTVREFYRESSWLSAGLPSLGPWLQVNLTETRRGAVRGLHAESMHKLVAIASGQAFGAYLDLRAGSPTRGNVEQLRLAPGTQVLVPQGVANGFQSLSAGGSQYLYCFDHEWVAGMAGVAISPLTAGIQWPLAIDADDRSQVSAKDQAAPPLTELPPN
;
A
#
# COMPACT_ATOMS: atom_id res chain seq x y z
N MET A 1 7.54 -15.61 -10.36
CA MET A 1 6.57 -14.59 -9.89
C MET A 1 5.20 -15.25 -9.86
N VAL A 2 4.37 -14.99 -8.83
CA VAL A 2 3.00 -15.49 -8.70
C VAL A 2 2.09 -14.30 -8.41
N VAL A 3 0.99 -14.16 -9.15
CA VAL A 3 0.01 -13.08 -9.02
C VAL A 3 -1.28 -13.64 -8.44
N ARG A 4 -1.85 -12.97 -7.45
CA ARG A 4 -3.14 -13.26 -6.85
C ARG A 4 -4.05 -12.03 -6.91
N ALA A 5 -5.23 -12.18 -7.48
CA ALA A 5 -6.27 -11.18 -7.35
C ALA A 5 -6.80 -11.11 -5.91
N THR A 6 -7.39 -9.97 -5.56
CA THR A 6 -8.04 -9.74 -4.26
C THR A 6 -9.54 -9.48 -4.45
N GLU A 7 -10.24 -9.19 -3.35
CA GLU A 7 -11.65 -8.77 -3.38
C GLU A 7 -11.85 -7.31 -3.89
N ILE A 8 -10.75 -6.60 -4.17
CA ILE A 8 -10.77 -5.26 -4.78
C ILE A 8 -10.33 -5.39 -6.24
N GLU A 9 -11.19 -4.94 -7.15
CA GLU A 9 -10.91 -5.01 -8.60
C GLU A 9 -9.59 -4.30 -8.96
N GLY A 10 -8.69 -5.03 -9.62
CA GLY A 10 -7.38 -4.55 -10.05
C GLY A 10 -6.31 -4.45 -8.95
N LEU A 11 -6.65 -4.64 -7.68
CA LEU A 11 -5.67 -4.78 -6.60
C LEU A 11 -5.07 -6.18 -6.64
N MET A 12 -3.77 -6.28 -6.90
CA MET A 12 -3.08 -7.56 -7.06
C MET A 12 -1.98 -7.74 -6.03
N VAL A 13 -1.94 -8.90 -5.40
CA VAL A 13 -0.83 -9.32 -4.54
C VAL A 13 0.15 -10.16 -5.35
N ILE A 14 1.41 -9.79 -5.32
CA ILE A 14 2.44 -10.38 -6.15
C ILE A 14 3.54 -10.96 -5.26
N ARG A 15 3.84 -12.26 -5.44
CA ARG A 15 5.02 -12.89 -4.89
C ARG A 15 6.15 -12.76 -5.89
N MET A 16 7.21 -12.05 -5.49
CA MET A 16 8.39 -11.84 -6.34
C MET A 16 9.08 -13.17 -6.66
N ARG A 17 9.71 -13.21 -7.82
CA ARG A 17 10.75 -14.21 -8.06
C ARG A 17 11.93 -13.90 -7.15
N GLN A 18 12.42 -14.91 -6.44
CA GLN A 18 13.58 -14.77 -5.58
C GLN A 18 14.49 -16.00 -5.71
N VAL A 19 15.76 -15.76 -5.51
CA VAL A 19 16.82 -16.77 -5.47
C VAL A 19 17.61 -16.56 -4.17
N GLU A 20 17.83 -17.63 -3.45
CA GLU A 20 18.56 -17.62 -2.18
C GLU A 20 19.84 -18.46 -2.31
N ASP A 21 20.93 -17.94 -1.74
CA ASP A 21 22.20 -18.66 -1.59
C ASP A 21 22.83 -18.34 -0.21
N GLU A 22 24.04 -18.83 0.05
CA GLU A 22 24.74 -18.63 1.33
C GLU A 22 24.99 -17.15 1.68
N ARG A 23 24.93 -16.23 0.70
CA ARG A 23 25.11 -14.79 0.89
C ARG A 23 23.80 -14.06 1.17
N GLY A 24 22.64 -14.70 0.98
CA GLY A 24 21.32 -14.10 1.18
C GLY A 24 20.39 -14.29 -0.01
N THR A 25 19.47 -13.34 -0.20
CA THR A 25 18.38 -13.44 -1.16
C THR A 25 18.43 -12.31 -2.18
N VAL A 26 18.42 -12.65 -3.46
CA VAL A 26 18.17 -11.71 -4.57
C VAL A 26 16.69 -11.80 -4.95
N ARG A 27 16.01 -10.65 -4.96
CA ARG A 27 14.62 -10.53 -5.38
C ARG A 27 14.54 -9.72 -6.65
N GLU A 28 13.90 -10.29 -7.68
CA GLU A 28 13.60 -9.54 -8.90
C GLU A 28 12.40 -8.64 -8.59
N PHE A 29 12.67 -7.37 -8.29
CA PHE A 29 11.65 -6.42 -7.89
C PHE A 29 10.68 -6.12 -9.03
N TYR A 30 11.20 -5.88 -10.24
CA TYR A 30 10.42 -5.61 -11.44
C TYR A 30 11.18 -6.05 -12.68
N ARG A 31 10.49 -6.75 -13.55
CA ARG A 31 10.93 -7.05 -14.91
C ARG A 31 9.71 -6.97 -15.83
N GLU A 32 9.72 -6.01 -16.73
CA GLU A 32 8.61 -5.71 -17.66
C GLU A 32 8.09 -6.98 -18.36
N SER A 33 9.00 -7.77 -18.97
CA SER A 33 8.60 -8.97 -19.72
C SER A 33 7.90 -10.03 -18.84
N SER A 34 8.37 -10.22 -17.60
CA SER A 34 7.74 -11.15 -16.64
C SER A 34 6.39 -10.64 -16.17
N TRP A 35 6.28 -9.32 -16.01
CA TRP A 35 5.07 -8.63 -15.60
C TRP A 35 3.96 -8.79 -16.64
N LEU A 36 4.26 -8.45 -17.90
CA LEU A 36 3.33 -8.59 -19.02
C LEU A 36 2.94 -10.06 -19.27
N SER A 37 3.90 -10.99 -19.15
CA SER A 37 3.63 -12.42 -19.30
C SER A 37 2.70 -12.97 -18.19
N ALA A 38 2.63 -12.30 -17.04
CA ALA A 38 1.71 -12.65 -15.95
C ALA A 38 0.32 -11.99 -16.10
N GLY A 39 0.07 -11.28 -17.20
CA GLY A 39 -1.20 -10.60 -17.50
C GLY A 39 -1.39 -9.29 -16.72
N LEU A 40 -0.32 -8.76 -16.12
CA LEU A 40 -0.36 -7.46 -15.45
C LEU A 40 -0.18 -6.33 -16.47
N PRO A 41 -0.79 -5.14 -16.24
CA PRO A 41 -0.60 -4.00 -17.14
C PRO A 41 0.85 -3.51 -17.10
N SER A 42 1.35 -2.96 -18.20
CA SER A 42 2.60 -2.19 -18.16
C SER A 42 2.40 -0.97 -17.27
N LEU A 43 3.29 -0.79 -16.31
CA LEU A 43 3.25 0.33 -15.37
C LEU A 43 4.46 1.27 -15.53
N GLY A 44 5.26 1.02 -16.55
CA GLY A 44 6.45 1.83 -16.80
C GLY A 44 6.15 3.10 -17.61
N PRO A 45 7.00 4.12 -17.50
CA PRO A 45 8.10 4.20 -16.53
C PRO A 45 7.63 4.55 -15.12
N TRP A 46 8.38 4.12 -14.10
CA TRP A 46 8.21 4.66 -12.75
C TRP A 46 8.80 6.08 -12.71
N LEU A 47 7.96 7.07 -12.45
CA LEU A 47 8.38 8.49 -12.45
C LEU A 47 8.87 8.94 -11.08
N GLN A 48 8.39 8.30 -10.01
CA GLN A 48 8.85 8.56 -8.65
C GLN A 48 8.97 7.27 -7.87
N VAL A 49 10.05 7.14 -7.10
CA VAL A 49 10.26 6.01 -6.18
C VAL A 49 10.62 6.57 -4.81
N ASN A 50 9.84 6.21 -3.80
CA ASN A 50 10.07 6.61 -2.41
C ASN A 50 10.39 5.39 -1.53
N LEU A 51 11.33 5.54 -0.64
CA LEU A 51 11.60 4.60 0.44
C LEU A 51 11.30 5.29 1.77
N THR A 52 10.38 4.71 2.54
CA THR A 52 9.94 5.26 3.82
C THR A 52 10.37 4.36 4.95
N GLU A 53 11.03 4.91 5.94
CA GLU A 53 11.30 4.24 7.20
C GLU A 53 10.19 4.56 8.19
N THR A 54 9.64 3.53 8.87
CA THR A 54 8.50 3.67 9.76
C THR A 54 8.72 2.86 11.03
N ARG A 55 8.60 3.51 12.20
CA ARG A 55 8.77 2.90 13.52
C ARG A 55 7.67 1.87 13.78
N ARG A 56 7.96 0.87 14.62
CA ARG A 56 6.98 -0.13 15.04
C ARG A 56 5.73 0.53 15.65
N GLY A 57 4.56 0.05 15.25
CA GLY A 57 3.25 0.56 15.70
C GLY A 57 2.75 1.76 14.91
N ALA A 58 3.62 2.51 14.26
CA ALA A 58 3.20 3.67 13.48
C ALA A 58 2.41 3.25 12.22
N VAL A 59 1.37 4.04 11.92
CA VAL A 59 0.49 3.89 10.76
C VAL A 59 0.68 5.07 9.82
N ARG A 60 0.68 4.79 8.52
CA ARG A 60 0.64 5.78 7.43
C ARG A 60 -0.53 5.46 6.52
N GLY A 61 -1.34 6.43 6.20
CA GLY A 61 -2.50 6.27 5.31
C GLY A 61 -3.81 6.58 6.04
N LEU A 62 -4.97 6.28 5.44
CA LEU A 62 -5.13 5.67 4.11
C LEU A 62 -5.17 6.78 3.05
N HIS A 63 -4.39 6.63 2.01
CA HIS A 63 -4.34 7.64 0.93
C HIS A 63 -4.65 7.01 -0.42
N ALA A 64 -5.62 7.58 -1.13
CA ALA A 64 -5.92 7.31 -2.53
C ALA A 64 -5.47 8.50 -3.36
N GLU A 65 -4.58 8.29 -4.30
CA GLU A 65 -4.13 9.30 -5.27
C GLU A 65 -4.52 8.90 -6.68
N SER A 66 -4.45 9.88 -7.59
CA SER A 66 -4.73 9.72 -9.02
C SER A 66 -3.56 9.09 -9.77
N MET A 67 -2.99 8.00 -9.22
CA MET A 67 -1.86 7.27 -9.79
C MET A 67 -1.89 5.81 -9.39
N HIS A 68 -1.25 4.94 -10.18
CA HIS A 68 -0.96 3.57 -9.77
C HIS A 68 0.27 3.53 -8.88
N LYS A 69 0.28 2.57 -7.98
CA LYS A 69 1.41 2.33 -7.08
C LYS A 69 1.80 0.86 -7.09
N LEU A 70 3.09 0.59 -7.18
CA LEU A 70 3.62 -0.72 -6.81
C LEU A 70 4.31 -0.57 -5.46
N VAL A 71 3.78 -1.22 -4.44
CA VAL A 71 4.29 -1.11 -3.08
C VAL A 71 4.88 -2.42 -2.58
N ALA A 72 5.90 -2.33 -1.75
CA ALA A 72 6.58 -3.49 -1.17
C ALA A 72 7.26 -3.15 0.16
N ILE A 73 7.58 -4.19 0.93
CA ILE A 73 8.46 -4.10 2.08
C ILE A 73 9.89 -4.40 1.63
N ALA A 74 10.80 -3.43 1.81
CA ALA A 74 12.22 -3.62 1.57
C ALA A 74 12.90 -4.30 2.79
N SER A 75 12.49 -3.94 4.00
CA SER A 75 13.00 -4.50 5.26
C SER A 75 11.92 -4.51 6.34
N GLY A 76 11.98 -5.47 7.24
CA GLY A 76 11.00 -5.65 8.31
C GLY A 76 9.69 -6.28 7.83
N GLN A 77 8.61 -6.03 8.55
CA GLN A 77 7.26 -6.49 8.25
C GLN A 77 6.25 -5.37 8.49
N ALA A 78 5.18 -5.37 7.72
CA ALA A 78 4.06 -4.46 7.92
C ALA A 78 2.71 -5.18 7.76
N PHE A 79 1.66 -4.52 8.19
CA PHE A 79 0.29 -4.88 7.89
C PHE A 79 -0.26 -3.83 6.93
N GLY A 80 -0.57 -4.23 5.71
CA GLY A 80 -1.15 -3.37 4.69
C GLY A 80 -2.66 -3.40 4.74
N ALA A 81 -3.28 -2.26 4.52
CA ALA A 81 -4.72 -2.10 4.38
C ALA A 81 -5.02 -1.30 3.11
N TYR A 82 -6.02 -1.77 2.37
CA TYR A 82 -6.43 -1.23 1.09
C TYR A 82 -7.95 -1.10 1.08
N LEU A 83 -8.45 0.03 0.58
CA LEU A 83 -9.88 0.34 0.55
C LEU A 83 -10.25 0.90 -0.83
N ASP A 84 -11.23 0.31 -1.48
CA ASP A 84 -11.72 0.80 -2.76
C ASP A 84 -12.62 2.02 -2.57
N LEU A 85 -12.17 3.18 -3.02
CA LEU A 85 -12.91 4.45 -2.96
C LEU A 85 -13.44 4.91 -4.32
N ARG A 86 -13.20 4.15 -5.38
CA ARG A 86 -13.53 4.54 -6.76
C ARG A 86 -15.04 4.60 -6.97
N ALA A 87 -15.52 5.74 -7.45
CA ALA A 87 -16.91 5.88 -7.90
C ALA A 87 -17.18 4.91 -9.07
N GLY A 88 -18.30 4.21 -9.02
CA GLY A 88 -18.69 3.24 -10.06
C GLY A 88 -17.92 1.91 -10.04
N SER A 89 -16.97 1.70 -9.13
CA SER A 89 -16.32 0.40 -8.98
C SER A 89 -17.29 -0.65 -8.42
N PRO A 90 -17.33 -1.87 -8.99
CA PRO A 90 -18.16 -2.95 -8.46
C PRO A 90 -17.70 -3.42 -7.07
N THR A 91 -16.47 -3.07 -6.68
CA THR A 91 -15.88 -3.42 -5.38
C THR A 91 -15.73 -2.24 -4.42
N ARG A 92 -16.41 -1.10 -4.73
CA ARG A 92 -16.38 0.08 -3.86
C ARG A 92 -16.79 -0.28 -2.43
N GLY A 93 -15.99 0.17 -1.46
CA GLY A 93 -16.17 -0.10 -0.04
C GLY A 93 -15.51 -1.40 0.43
N ASN A 94 -15.05 -2.27 -0.47
CA ASN A 94 -14.31 -3.46 -0.07
C ASN A 94 -12.97 -3.09 0.54
N VAL A 95 -12.60 -3.85 1.58
CA VAL A 95 -11.33 -3.70 2.31
C VAL A 95 -10.53 -4.99 2.17
N GLU A 96 -9.30 -4.87 1.70
CA GLU A 96 -8.32 -5.97 1.71
C GLU A 96 -7.26 -5.67 2.78
N GLN A 97 -6.93 -6.66 3.59
CA GLN A 97 -5.96 -6.54 4.67
C GLN A 97 -5.00 -7.73 4.61
N LEU A 98 -3.70 -7.46 4.64
CA LEU A 98 -2.71 -8.53 4.56
C LEU A 98 -1.39 -8.18 5.25
N ARG A 99 -0.68 -9.20 5.71
CA ARG A 99 0.70 -9.04 6.17
C ARG A 99 1.63 -8.92 4.99
N LEU A 100 2.54 -7.94 5.07
CA LEU A 100 3.56 -7.65 4.09
C LEU A 100 4.94 -7.98 4.67
N ALA A 101 5.74 -8.66 3.88
CA ALA A 101 7.13 -9.00 4.18
C ALA A 101 7.98 -8.88 2.90
N PRO A 102 9.31 -8.84 3.00
CA PRO A 102 10.17 -8.88 1.83
C PRO A 102 9.83 -10.04 0.89
N GLY A 103 9.73 -9.75 -0.42
CA GLY A 103 9.27 -10.71 -1.43
C GLY A 103 7.78 -10.62 -1.76
N THR A 104 7.01 -9.77 -1.06
CA THR A 104 5.61 -9.47 -1.40
C THR A 104 5.48 -8.05 -1.91
N GLN A 105 4.78 -7.89 -3.01
CA GLN A 105 4.38 -6.60 -3.58
C GLN A 105 2.86 -6.52 -3.67
N VAL A 106 2.34 -5.30 -3.72
CA VAL A 106 0.94 -5.04 -4.04
C VAL A 106 0.87 -3.99 -5.13
N LEU A 107 0.21 -4.33 -6.23
CA LEU A 107 -0.19 -3.36 -7.24
C LEU A 107 -1.49 -2.71 -6.78
N VAL A 108 -1.43 -1.42 -6.56
CA VAL A 108 -2.55 -0.61 -6.08
C VAL A 108 -3.06 0.26 -7.23
N PRO A 109 -4.29 0.04 -7.71
CA PRO A 109 -4.89 0.87 -8.74
C PRO A 109 -5.11 2.31 -8.28
N GLN A 110 -5.14 3.23 -9.23
CA GLN A 110 -5.58 4.59 -9.02
C GLN A 110 -6.94 4.63 -8.29
N GLY A 111 -7.07 5.48 -7.27
CA GLY A 111 -8.31 5.65 -6.50
C GLY A 111 -8.57 4.58 -5.44
N VAL A 112 -7.73 3.56 -5.34
CA VAL A 112 -7.72 2.64 -4.19
C VAL A 112 -6.84 3.23 -3.10
N ALA A 113 -7.43 3.48 -1.94
CA ALA A 113 -6.69 3.97 -0.78
C ALA A 113 -5.81 2.87 -0.19
N ASN A 114 -4.57 3.21 0.15
CA ASN A 114 -3.66 2.30 0.81
C ASN A 114 -3.02 2.93 2.04
N GLY A 115 -2.75 2.07 3.01
CA GLY A 115 -2.00 2.41 4.21
C GLY A 115 -1.33 1.19 4.80
N PHE A 116 -0.49 1.38 5.79
CA PHE A 116 0.17 0.28 6.48
C PHE A 116 0.55 0.63 7.92
N GLN A 117 0.61 -0.40 8.76
CA GLN A 117 1.21 -0.35 10.09
C GLN A 117 2.52 -1.12 10.11
N SER A 118 3.59 -0.52 10.63
CA SER A 118 4.88 -1.20 10.81
C SER A 118 4.82 -2.15 12.01
N LEU A 119 5.27 -3.41 11.83
CA LEU A 119 5.17 -4.46 12.84
C LEU A 119 6.50 -4.86 13.47
N SER A 120 7.63 -4.66 12.81
CA SER A 120 8.94 -5.11 13.27
C SER A 120 9.51 -4.22 14.37
N ALA A 121 10.19 -4.82 15.34
CA ALA A 121 10.82 -4.11 16.46
C ALA A 121 11.80 -3.01 16.00
N GLY A 122 12.57 -3.27 14.95
CA GLY A 122 13.48 -2.30 14.32
C GLY A 122 12.81 -1.36 13.29
N GLY A 123 11.48 -1.38 13.21
CA GLY A 123 10.76 -0.65 12.18
C GLY A 123 10.65 -1.41 10.86
N SER A 124 10.08 -0.75 9.87
CA SER A 124 9.91 -1.31 8.52
C SER A 124 10.27 -0.27 7.47
N GLN A 125 10.90 -0.73 6.39
CA GLN A 125 11.15 0.08 5.22
C GLN A 125 10.13 -0.28 4.13
N TYR A 126 9.34 0.71 3.74
CA TYR A 126 8.27 0.58 2.77
C TYR A 126 8.62 1.34 1.49
N LEU A 127 8.62 0.62 0.38
CA LEU A 127 8.97 1.13 -0.95
C LEU A 127 7.70 1.39 -1.75
N TYR A 128 7.65 2.55 -2.40
CA TYR A 128 6.59 2.94 -3.32
C TYR A 128 7.19 3.28 -4.68
N CYS A 129 6.67 2.68 -5.74
CA CYS A 129 6.93 3.10 -7.10
C CYS A 129 5.64 3.68 -7.68
N PHE A 130 5.71 4.86 -8.25
CA PHE A 130 4.57 5.60 -8.81
C PHE A 130 4.73 5.79 -10.32
N ASP A 131 3.64 5.67 -11.06
CA ASP A 131 3.59 5.98 -12.49
C ASP A 131 3.45 7.49 -12.78
N HIS A 132 3.32 8.32 -11.74
CA HIS A 132 3.28 9.78 -11.80
C HIS A 132 4.13 10.37 -10.67
N GLU A 133 4.59 11.62 -10.84
CA GLU A 133 5.20 12.38 -9.75
C GLU A 133 4.12 12.93 -8.83
N TRP A 134 4.34 12.78 -7.53
CA TRP A 134 3.48 13.41 -6.54
C TRP A 134 3.77 14.90 -6.47
N VAL A 135 2.73 15.72 -6.58
CA VAL A 135 2.82 17.17 -6.44
C VAL A 135 1.84 17.68 -5.37
N ALA A 136 2.21 18.76 -4.70
CA ALA A 136 1.33 19.37 -3.71
C ALA A 136 0.01 19.82 -4.36
N GLY A 137 -1.13 19.45 -3.76
CA GLY A 137 -2.45 19.74 -4.31
C GLY A 137 -2.94 18.73 -5.35
N MET A 138 -2.20 17.66 -5.62
CA MET A 138 -2.69 16.56 -6.45
C MET A 138 -4.04 16.05 -5.92
N ALA A 139 -4.95 15.75 -6.84
CA ALA A 139 -6.24 15.16 -6.51
C ALA A 139 -6.06 13.81 -5.80
N GLY A 140 -6.74 13.66 -4.69
CA GLY A 140 -6.67 12.44 -3.88
C GLY A 140 -7.65 12.52 -2.71
N VAL A 141 -7.90 11.37 -2.11
CA VAL A 141 -8.74 11.24 -0.92
C VAL A 141 -7.91 10.60 0.20
N ALA A 142 -7.98 11.20 1.38
CA ALA A 142 -7.46 10.60 2.61
C ALA A 142 -8.64 10.15 3.49
N ILE A 143 -8.52 8.97 4.09
CA ILE A 143 -9.46 8.43 5.08
C ILE A 143 -8.68 8.19 6.37
N SER A 144 -9.28 8.54 7.49
CA SER A 144 -8.67 8.29 8.78
C SER A 144 -8.46 6.78 9.00
N PRO A 145 -7.23 6.34 9.28
CA PRO A 145 -6.95 4.93 9.54
C PRO A 145 -7.65 4.42 10.80
N LEU A 146 -8.06 5.32 11.69
CA LEU A 146 -8.72 4.98 12.96
C LEU A 146 -10.19 4.61 12.79
N THR A 147 -10.81 4.97 11.66
CA THR A 147 -12.25 4.85 11.42
C THR A 147 -12.62 3.98 10.21
N ALA A 148 -11.65 3.49 9.49
CA ALA A 148 -11.88 2.70 8.27
C ALA A 148 -12.28 1.23 8.53
N GLY A 149 -12.57 0.83 9.75
CA GLY A 149 -12.91 -0.56 10.11
C GLY A 149 -11.74 -1.54 9.99
N ILE A 150 -10.51 -1.03 9.95
CA ILE A 150 -9.31 -1.84 9.84
C ILE A 150 -8.92 -2.39 11.20
N GLN A 151 -8.64 -3.69 11.25
CA GLN A 151 -8.18 -4.35 12.47
C GLN A 151 -6.64 -4.33 12.54
N TRP A 152 -6.09 -3.19 12.94
CA TRP A 152 -4.65 -3.05 13.09
C TRP A 152 -4.09 -4.03 14.12
N PRO A 153 -3.02 -4.78 13.80
CA PRO A 153 -2.45 -5.78 14.72
C PRO A 153 -1.87 -5.23 16.01
N LEU A 154 -1.42 -3.98 15.99
CA LEU A 154 -0.91 -3.28 17.16
C LEU A 154 -1.86 -2.13 17.50
N ALA A 155 -2.12 -1.96 18.80
CA ALA A 155 -2.91 -0.82 19.26
C ALA A 155 -2.27 0.50 18.82
N ILE A 156 -3.12 1.46 18.48
CA ILE A 156 -2.72 2.78 18.02
C ILE A 156 -3.17 3.78 19.07
N ASP A 157 -2.23 4.54 19.60
CA ASP A 157 -2.51 5.74 20.39
C ASP A 157 -2.69 6.91 19.41
N ALA A 158 -3.92 7.40 19.30
CA ALA A 158 -4.27 8.48 18.39
C ALA A 158 -3.62 9.82 18.76
N ASP A 159 -3.28 10.01 20.03
CA ASP A 159 -2.64 11.23 20.52
C ASP A 159 -1.11 11.20 20.36
N ASP A 160 -0.54 10.02 20.12
CA ASP A 160 0.89 9.87 19.86
C ASP A 160 1.23 10.17 18.39
N ARG A 161 1.81 11.35 18.17
CA ARG A 161 2.24 11.79 16.82
C ARG A 161 3.34 10.92 16.19
N SER A 162 4.00 10.09 16.96
CA SER A 162 4.93 9.10 16.42
C SER A 162 4.23 7.89 15.84
N GLN A 163 2.95 7.68 16.15
CA GLN A 163 2.12 6.59 15.63
C GLN A 163 1.18 7.03 14.52
N VAL A 164 0.53 8.20 14.64
CA VAL A 164 -0.39 8.72 13.61
C VAL A 164 -0.10 10.20 13.38
N SER A 165 0.06 10.59 12.12
CA SER A 165 0.25 12.00 11.77
C SER A 165 -1.01 12.83 12.07
N ALA A 166 -0.84 14.13 12.33
CA ALA A 166 -1.97 15.04 12.51
C ALA A 166 -2.89 15.04 11.28
N LYS A 167 -2.30 14.95 10.08
CA LYS A 167 -3.04 14.89 8.81
C LYS A 167 -3.91 13.63 8.72
N ASP A 168 -3.35 12.47 9.04
CA ASP A 168 -4.07 11.19 8.94
C ASP A 168 -5.15 11.08 10.02
N GLN A 169 -4.88 11.60 11.23
CA GLN A 169 -5.87 11.68 12.30
C GLN A 169 -7.07 12.57 11.93
N ALA A 170 -6.80 13.73 11.32
CA ALA A 170 -7.83 14.70 10.92
C ALA A 170 -8.54 14.34 9.60
N ALA A 171 -8.13 13.28 8.92
CA ALA A 171 -8.80 12.83 7.71
C ALA A 171 -10.24 12.37 8.04
N PRO A 172 -11.20 12.53 7.11
CA PRO A 172 -12.59 12.16 7.35
C PRO A 172 -12.73 10.65 7.61
N PRO A 173 -13.71 10.23 8.43
CA PRO A 173 -14.04 8.83 8.57
C PRO A 173 -14.66 8.25 7.29
N LEU A 174 -14.58 6.94 7.12
CA LEU A 174 -15.15 6.25 5.95
C LEU A 174 -16.65 6.53 5.77
N THR A 175 -17.38 6.70 6.86
CA THR A 175 -18.82 6.97 6.87
C THR A 175 -19.22 8.32 6.27
N GLU A 176 -18.28 9.24 6.11
CA GLU A 176 -18.51 10.57 5.54
C GLU A 176 -18.21 10.63 4.02
N LEU A 177 -17.83 9.52 3.41
CA LEU A 177 -17.64 9.49 1.96
C LEU A 177 -18.99 9.66 1.25
N PRO A 178 -19.03 10.47 0.18
CA PRO A 178 -20.25 10.59 -0.60
C PRO A 178 -20.67 9.23 -1.14
N PRO A 179 -21.99 8.95 -1.20
CA PRO A 179 -22.50 7.77 -1.89
C PRO A 179 -22.08 7.79 -3.38
N ASN A 180 -22.24 6.65 -4.06
CA ASN A 180 -21.99 6.53 -5.49
C ASN A 180 -22.83 7.51 -6.31
#